data_3c9eb27d38fd510b860d086b49438474
#
_entry.id   3c9eb27d38fd510b860d086b49438474
#
_cell.length_a   1.000
_cell.length_b   1.000
_cell.length_c   1.000
_cell.angle_alpha   90.00
_cell.angle_beta   90.00
_cell.angle_gamma   90.00
#
_symmetry.space_group_name_H-M   'P 1'
#
loop_
_entity.id
_entity.type
_entity.pdbx_description
1 polymer ?
#
loop_
_entity_poly.entity_id
_entity_poly.type
_entity_poly.pdbx_seq_one_letter_code
_entity_poly.pdbx_strand_id
1 'polypeptide(L)'
;MAQVFNFSSGPAMLPAEVLKLAQQELRDWHGLGTSVMEISHRGKEFIQVAEEAEQDFRDLLNIPSNYKALFCHGGGRGQFAGVPLNLLGDKTTADYVDAGYWAASAIKEAKKYCAPQIIDAKITVDGKRAVKPMREWQLSDNAAYLHYCPNETIDGIAIDETPDFGPEVVVTADFSSTILSAPLDVSRYGVIYAGAQKNIGPAGLTLVIVREDLLGKAHESCPSILDYTVLNDNDSMFNTPPTFAWYLSGLVFKWLKAQGGVAAMHKINQQKAELLYGVIDNSDFYRNDVAQANRSRMNVPFQLADNALDKVFLEESFAAGLHALKGHRVVGGMRASIYNAMPIEGVKALTDFMIDFERRHG
;
A
#
# COMPACT_ATOMS: atom_id res chain seq x y z
N MET A 1 -16.38 25.82 -0.10
CA MET A 1 -15.21 25.55 -0.96
C MET A 1 -15.64 24.48 -1.95
N ALA A 2 -15.19 24.56 -3.20
CA ALA A 2 -15.42 23.48 -4.16
C ALA A 2 -14.78 22.20 -3.62
N GLN A 3 -15.42 21.06 -3.86
CA GLN A 3 -14.89 19.76 -3.44
C GLN A 3 -13.62 19.44 -4.25
N VAL A 4 -12.54 19.09 -3.55
CA VAL A 4 -11.28 18.68 -4.17
C VAL A 4 -11.11 17.18 -3.99
N PHE A 5 -10.75 16.49 -5.08
CA PHE A 5 -10.39 15.07 -5.07
C PHE A 5 -8.88 14.92 -5.29
N ASN A 6 -8.19 14.32 -4.32
CA ASN A 6 -6.74 14.16 -4.36
C ASN A 6 -6.35 12.75 -4.84
N PHE A 7 -5.84 12.66 -6.07
CA PHE A 7 -5.39 11.41 -6.70
C PHE A 7 -3.92 11.07 -6.42
N SER A 8 -3.31 11.66 -5.40
CA SER A 8 -1.92 11.38 -5.03
C SER A 8 -1.70 9.91 -4.69
N SER A 9 -0.56 9.39 -5.13
CA SER A 9 -0.16 8.01 -4.84
C SER A 9 0.41 7.78 -3.43
N GLY A 10 0.59 8.84 -2.68
CA GLY A 10 1.07 8.84 -1.30
C GLY A 10 2.02 10.00 -0.99
N PRO A 11 1.77 10.76 0.11
CA PRO A 11 0.59 10.65 0.96
C PRO A 11 -0.72 10.83 0.19
N ALA A 12 -1.67 9.92 0.45
CA ALA A 12 -2.93 9.85 -0.27
C ALA A 12 -4.08 10.55 0.47
N MET A 13 -5.24 10.60 -0.18
CA MET A 13 -6.47 11.09 0.43
C MET A 13 -6.84 10.26 1.67
N LEU A 14 -7.32 10.91 2.72
CA LEU A 14 -7.92 10.28 3.90
C LEU A 14 -9.45 10.42 3.85
N PRO A 15 -10.20 9.52 4.50
CA PRO A 15 -11.66 9.65 4.59
C PRO A 15 -12.04 10.98 5.24
N ALA A 16 -13.01 11.68 4.65
CA ALA A 16 -13.44 12.99 5.14
C ALA A 16 -13.98 12.93 6.58
N GLU A 17 -14.68 11.86 6.93
CA GLU A 17 -15.21 11.61 8.26
C GLU A 17 -14.10 11.45 9.30
N VAL A 18 -13.00 10.78 8.94
CA VAL A 18 -11.82 10.62 9.80
C VAL A 18 -11.17 11.97 10.04
N LEU A 19 -10.96 12.77 9.00
CA LEU A 19 -10.38 14.10 9.13
C LEU A 19 -11.26 15.03 9.96
N LYS A 20 -12.59 14.96 9.80
CA LYS A 20 -13.54 15.75 10.59
C LYS A 20 -13.49 15.37 12.08
N LEU A 21 -13.45 14.09 12.40
CA LEU A 21 -13.34 13.61 13.77
C LEU A 21 -11.99 14.04 14.38
N ALA A 22 -10.89 13.83 13.67
CA ALA A 22 -9.57 14.25 14.13
C ALA A 22 -9.49 15.78 14.38
N GLN A 23 -10.14 16.59 13.54
CA GLN A 23 -10.24 18.05 13.75
C GLN A 23 -11.01 18.39 15.04
N GLN A 24 -12.08 17.68 15.33
CA GLN A 24 -12.88 17.90 16.56
C GLN A 24 -12.08 17.52 17.81
N GLU A 25 -11.31 16.45 17.75
CA GLU A 25 -10.53 15.92 18.86
C GLU A 25 -9.11 16.51 18.98
N LEU A 26 -8.71 17.37 18.04
CA LEU A 26 -7.33 17.87 17.94
C LEU A 26 -6.86 18.63 19.18
N ARG A 27 -7.73 19.36 19.87
CA ARG A 27 -7.41 20.19 21.05
C ARG A 27 -7.88 19.60 22.37
N ASP A 28 -8.87 18.73 22.30
CA ASP A 28 -9.48 18.12 23.49
C ASP A 28 -9.96 16.72 23.14
N TRP A 29 -9.06 15.77 23.28
CA TRP A 29 -9.36 14.36 23.01
C TRP A 29 -10.15 13.76 24.17
N HIS A 30 -11.40 13.38 23.91
CA HIS A 30 -12.32 12.75 24.87
C HIS A 30 -12.53 13.53 26.19
N GLY A 31 -12.45 14.86 26.16
CA GLY A 31 -12.67 15.71 27.33
C GLY A 31 -11.48 15.79 28.30
N LEU A 32 -10.30 15.36 27.86
CA LEU A 32 -9.08 15.42 28.68
C LEU A 32 -8.43 16.81 28.74
N GLY A 33 -8.90 17.77 27.93
CA GLY A 33 -8.35 19.12 27.83
C GLY A 33 -6.97 19.17 27.14
N THR A 34 -6.55 18.09 26.47
CA THR A 34 -5.30 17.97 25.75
C THR A 34 -5.47 17.14 24.47
N SER A 35 -4.58 17.34 23.51
CA SER A 35 -4.57 16.57 22.25
C SER A 35 -4.08 15.15 22.43
N VAL A 36 -4.57 14.22 21.63
CA VAL A 36 -3.98 12.87 21.55
C VAL A 36 -2.47 12.89 21.20
N MET A 37 -1.99 13.95 20.52
CA MET A 37 -0.56 14.14 20.23
C MET A 37 0.29 14.42 21.46
N GLU A 38 -0.32 14.91 22.56
CA GLU A 38 0.38 15.30 23.77
C GLU A 38 0.28 14.23 24.86
N ILE A 39 -0.49 13.17 24.62
CA ILE A 39 -0.66 12.06 25.58
C ILE A 39 0.54 11.11 25.50
N SER A 40 1.06 10.73 26.67
CA SER A 40 2.12 9.72 26.74
C SER A 40 1.68 8.40 26.11
N HIS A 41 2.49 7.85 25.21
CA HIS A 41 2.26 6.54 24.63
C HIS A 41 2.28 5.39 25.67
N ARG A 42 2.76 5.64 26.89
CA ARG A 42 2.73 4.71 28.03
C ARG A 42 1.55 4.95 28.97
N GLY A 43 0.74 5.98 28.71
CA GLY A 43 -0.50 6.26 29.44
C GLY A 43 -1.61 5.32 29.01
N LYS A 44 -2.52 4.98 29.95
CA LYS A 44 -3.64 4.07 29.69
C LYS A 44 -4.53 4.52 28.52
N GLU A 45 -4.64 5.82 28.31
CA GLU A 45 -5.45 6.41 27.23
C GLU A 45 -4.88 6.06 25.86
N PHE A 46 -3.56 6.19 25.66
CA PHE A 46 -2.94 5.85 24.38
C PHE A 46 -2.80 4.33 24.20
N ILE A 47 -2.53 3.58 25.28
CA ILE A 47 -2.54 2.11 25.24
C ILE A 47 -3.89 1.61 24.71
N GLN A 48 -5.01 2.19 25.17
CA GLN A 48 -6.34 1.84 24.66
C GLN A 48 -6.47 2.15 23.15
N VAL A 49 -5.97 3.30 22.68
CA VAL A 49 -5.96 3.64 21.24
C VAL A 49 -5.20 2.60 20.43
N ALA A 50 -4.04 2.16 20.94
CA ALA A 50 -3.19 1.19 20.27
C ALA A 50 -3.85 -0.20 20.21
N GLU A 51 -4.40 -0.68 21.35
CA GLU A 51 -5.08 -1.96 21.46
C GLU A 51 -6.31 -2.02 20.53
N GLU A 52 -7.15 -0.97 20.55
CA GLU A 52 -8.32 -0.87 19.66
C GLU A 52 -7.91 -0.87 18.19
N ALA A 53 -6.87 -0.12 17.82
CA ALA A 53 -6.39 -0.07 16.44
C ALA A 53 -5.82 -1.41 15.98
N GLU A 54 -5.07 -2.12 16.85
CA GLU A 54 -4.58 -3.46 16.53
C GLU A 54 -5.74 -4.44 16.37
N GLN A 55 -6.71 -4.43 17.27
CA GLN A 55 -7.86 -5.31 17.20
C GLN A 55 -8.69 -5.08 15.93
N ASP A 56 -8.96 -3.80 15.59
CA ASP A 56 -9.70 -3.45 14.38
C ASP A 56 -8.94 -3.89 13.11
N PHE A 57 -7.61 -3.76 13.09
CA PHE A 57 -6.79 -4.24 11.99
C PHE A 57 -6.82 -5.77 11.86
N ARG A 58 -6.72 -6.49 13.00
CA ARG A 58 -6.86 -7.95 13.05
C ARG A 58 -8.21 -8.42 12.52
N ASP A 59 -9.29 -7.77 12.95
CA ASP A 59 -10.65 -8.09 12.52
C ASP A 59 -10.85 -7.88 11.02
N LEU A 60 -10.33 -6.77 10.47
CA LEU A 60 -10.47 -6.43 9.06
C LEU A 60 -9.81 -7.43 8.11
N LEU A 61 -8.71 -8.06 8.53
CA LEU A 61 -7.95 -9.03 7.74
C LEU A 61 -8.08 -10.46 8.24
N ASN A 62 -8.87 -10.71 9.29
CA ASN A 62 -8.96 -12.03 9.95
C ASN A 62 -7.56 -12.58 10.27
N ILE A 63 -6.68 -11.76 10.87
CA ILE A 63 -5.30 -12.13 11.17
C ILE A 63 -5.29 -13.28 12.17
N PRO A 64 -4.71 -14.45 11.83
CA PRO A 64 -4.65 -15.60 12.73
C PRO A 64 -3.89 -15.30 14.03
N SER A 65 -4.20 -15.99 15.12
CA SER A 65 -3.60 -15.77 16.43
C SER A 65 -2.10 -16.03 16.51
N ASN A 66 -1.58 -16.87 15.60
CA ASN A 66 -0.16 -17.17 15.46
C ASN A 66 0.60 -16.14 14.60
N TYR A 67 0.01 -14.96 14.38
CA TYR A 67 0.64 -13.80 13.74
C TYR A 67 0.67 -12.62 14.71
N LYS A 68 1.74 -11.85 14.66
CA LYS A 68 1.86 -10.58 15.37
C LYS A 68 1.60 -9.43 14.42
N ALA A 69 0.89 -8.41 14.89
CA ALA A 69 0.68 -7.16 14.16
C ALA A 69 1.53 -6.07 14.82
N LEU A 70 2.51 -5.55 14.09
CA LEU A 70 3.46 -4.57 14.62
C LEU A 70 3.23 -3.21 13.97
N PHE A 71 3.30 -2.17 14.78
CA PHE A 71 3.17 -0.77 14.37
C PHE A 71 4.55 -0.10 14.41
N CYS A 72 5.19 0.02 13.25
CA CYS A 72 6.60 0.34 13.10
C CYS A 72 6.80 1.75 12.53
N HIS A 73 8.04 2.23 12.59
CA HIS A 73 8.52 3.40 11.86
C HIS A 73 9.03 3.03 10.46
N GLY A 74 9.32 4.01 9.61
CA GLY A 74 10.19 3.88 8.43
C GLY A 74 9.52 3.65 7.08
N GLY A 75 8.19 3.44 7.02
CA GLY A 75 7.48 3.16 5.78
C GLY A 75 7.90 1.83 5.13
N GLY A 76 7.42 1.56 3.91
CA GLY A 76 7.80 0.36 3.16
C GLY A 76 9.31 0.25 2.94
N ARG A 77 10.00 1.38 2.73
CA ARG A 77 11.48 1.37 2.57
C ARG A 77 12.21 0.94 3.85
N GLY A 78 11.67 1.24 5.03
CA GLY A 78 12.20 0.69 6.28
C GLY A 78 12.12 -0.84 6.30
N GLN A 79 11.07 -1.40 5.72
CA GLN A 79 10.90 -2.85 5.64
C GLN A 79 11.74 -3.51 4.53
N PHE A 80 12.16 -2.77 3.50
CA PHE A 80 13.17 -3.29 2.55
C PHE A 80 14.48 -3.66 3.25
N ALA A 81 14.82 -2.97 4.35
CA ALA A 81 15.93 -3.32 5.23
C ALA A 81 15.49 -4.27 6.36
N GLY A 82 14.32 -4.05 6.96
CA GLY A 82 13.82 -4.84 8.09
C GLY A 82 13.62 -6.31 7.75
N VAL A 83 13.04 -6.62 6.60
CA VAL A 83 12.79 -8.01 6.17
C VAL A 83 14.08 -8.82 6.10
N PRO A 84 15.12 -8.44 5.34
CA PRO A 84 16.36 -9.22 5.34
C PRO A 84 17.03 -9.30 6.70
N LEU A 85 17.03 -8.24 7.50
CA LEU A 85 17.63 -8.22 8.83
C LEU A 85 16.94 -9.18 9.82
N ASN A 86 15.64 -9.44 9.64
CA ASN A 86 14.87 -10.33 10.52
C ASN A 86 14.76 -11.77 9.98
N LEU A 87 14.85 -12.00 8.67
CA LEU A 87 14.48 -13.28 8.08
C LEU A 87 15.65 -14.08 7.46
N LEU A 88 16.79 -13.46 7.20
CA LEU A 88 17.91 -14.19 6.61
C LEU A 88 18.45 -15.28 7.53
N GLY A 89 18.50 -15.05 8.85
CA GLY A 89 19.16 -15.96 9.78
C GLY A 89 20.60 -16.25 9.32
N ASP A 90 20.95 -17.53 9.21
CA ASP A 90 22.26 -17.98 8.72
C ASP A 90 22.35 -18.08 7.18
N LYS A 91 21.25 -17.80 6.46
CA LYS A 91 21.23 -17.87 4.99
C LYS A 91 21.77 -16.59 4.37
N THR A 92 22.37 -16.73 3.21
CA THR A 92 23.02 -15.62 2.47
C THR A 92 22.27 -15.19 1.22
N THR A 93 21.13 -15.84 0.93
CA THR A 93 20.32 -15.54 -0.25
C THR A 93 18.83 -15.55 0.05
N ALA A 94 18.09 -14.77 -0.72
CA ALA A 94 16.63 -14.72 -0.74
C ALA A 94 16.16 -14.47 -2.18
N ASP A 95 14.96 -14.92 -2.52
CA ASP A 95 14.36 -14.72 -3.83
C ASP A 95 13.58 -13.41 -3.86
N TYR A 96 13.76 -12.65 -4.93
CA TYR A 96 13.07 -11.39 -5.16
C TYR A 96 12.45 -11.36 -6.54
N VAL A 97 11.16 -11.13 -6.62
CA VAL A 97 10.44 -11.00 -7.88
C VAL A 97 10.53 -9.55 -8.37
N ASP A 98 11.12 -9.35 -9.55
CA ASP A 98 11.17 -8.05 -10.21
C ASP A 98 9.98 -7.91 -11.16
N ALA A 99 8.96 -7.18 -10.71
CA ALA A 99 7.76 -6.86 -11.49
C ALA A 99 7.64 -5.36 -11.81
N GLY A 100 8.48 -4.50 -11.20
CA GLY A 100 8.44 -3.07 -11.42
C GLY A 100 9.37 -2.27 -10.51
N TYR A 101 9.09 -0.98 -10.38
CA TYR A 101 9.97 -0.01 -9.70
C TYR A 101 10.19 -0.33 -8.22
N TRP A 102 9.13 -0.70 -7.48
CA TRP A 102 9.25 -0.95 -6.04
C TRP A 102 9.96 -2.26 -5.76
N ALA A 103 9.68 -3.29 -6.55
CA ALA A 103 10.42 -4.55 -6.50
C ALA A 103 11.92 -4.33 -6.77
N ALA A 104 12.27 -3.58 -7.83
CA ALA A 104 13.67 -3.22 -8.12
C ALA A 104 14.31 -2.42 -6.97
N SER A 105 13.56 -1.56 -6.29
CA SER A 105 14.03 -0.81 -5.13
C SER A 105 14.28 -1.71 -3.92
N ALA A 106 13.42 -2.70 -3.66
CA ALA A 106 13.61 -3.71 -2.61
C ALA A 106 14.84 -4.57 -2.89
N ILE A 107 15.02 -5.03 -4.14
CA ILE A 107 16.21 -5.78 -4.59
C ILE A 107 17.49 -4.97 -4.35
N LYS A 108 17.47 -3.68 -4.70
CA LYS A 108 18.63 -2.80 -4.48
C LYS A 108 19.00 -2.69 -3.00
N GLU A 109 18.02 -2.61 -2.11
CA GLU A 109 18.26 -2.56 -0.67
C GLU A 109 18.77 -3.92 -0.16
N ALA A 110 18.14 -5.03 -0.57
CA ALA A 110 18.51 -6.38 -0.17
C ALA A 110 19.98 -6.74 -0.47
N LYS A 111 20.56 -6.21 -1.55
CA LYS A 111 21.98 -6.39 -1.91
C LYS A 111 22.96 -5.89 -0.85
N LYS A 112 22.52 -5.13 0.13
CA LYS A 112 23.35 -4.72 1.26
C LYS A 112 23.47 -5.80 2.33
N TYR A 113 22.55 -6.76 2.34
CA TYR A 113 22.40 -7.77 3.39
C TYR A 113 22.61 -9.19 2.88
N CYS A 114 22.29 -9.47 1.61
CA CYS A 114 22.39 -10.80 1.01
C CYS A 114 22.73 -10.73 -0.50
N ALA A 115 22.90 -11.89 -1.11
CA ALA A 115 22.97 -12.08 -2.56
C ALA A 115 21.56 -12.45 -3.10
N PRO A 116 20.68 -11.48 -3.40
CA PRO A 116 19.33 -11.80 -3.84
C PRO A 116 19.34 -12.49 -5.20
N GLN A 117 18.56 -13.59 -5.31
CA GLN A 117 18.23 -14.21 -6.58
C GLN A 117 17.05 -13.47 -7.19
N ILE A 118 17.21 -13.00 -8.42
CA ILE A 118 16.21 -12.14 -9.07
C ILE A 118 15.37 -12.98 -10.02
N ILE A 119 14.08 -13.03 -9.77
CA ILE A 119 13.08 -13.62 -10.65
C ILE A 119 12.52 -12.50 -11.51
N ASP A 120 13.00 -12.34 -12.74
CA ASP A 120 12.44 -11.38 -13.68
C ASP A 120 11.07 -11.86 -14.15
N ALA A 121 10.04 -11.24 -13.58
CA ALA A 121 8.65 -11.57 -13.87
C ALA A 121 8.04 -10.69 -14.97
N LYS A 122 8.75 -9.69 -15.48
CA LYS A 122 8.25 -8.75 -16.51
C LYS A 122 8.15 -9.47 -17.86
N ILE A 123 6.97 -9.38 -18.47
CA ILE A 123 6.71 -9.87 -19.83
C ILE A 123 5.88 -8.86 -20.62
N THR A 124 5.75 -9.12 -21.90
CA THR A 124 4.85 -8.41 -22.80
C THR A 124 3.84 -9.38 -23.37
N VAL A 125 2.55 -9.04 -23.27
CA VAL A 125 1.44 -9.80 -23.85
C VAL A 125 0.65 -8.85 -24.74
N ASP A 126 0.53 -9.18 -26.01
CA ASP A 126 -0.18 -8.36 -27.03
C ASP A 126 0.30 -6.89 -27.05
N GLY A 127 1.59 -6.67 -26.92
CA GLY A 127 2.21 -5.34 -26.90
C GLY A 127 2.03 -4.57 -25.59
N LYS A 128 1.40 -5.16 -24.56
CA LYS A 128 1.17 -4.55 -23.24
C LYS A 128 2.07 -5.17 -22.19
N ARG A 129 2.47 -4.37 -21.20
CA ARG A 129 3.25 -4.83 -20.04
C ARG A 129 2.41 -5.78 -19.19
N ALA A 130 3.00 -6.88 -18.79
CA ALA A 130 2.38 -7.90 -17.97
C ALA A 130 3.40 -8.56 -17.04
N VAL A 131 2.93 -9.47 -16.19
CA VAL A 131 3.75 -10.23 -15.26
C VAL A 131 3.51 -11.74 -15.47
N LYS A 132 4.58 -12.52 -15.41
CA LYS A 132 4.49 -13.98 -15.41
C LYS A 132 3.63 -14.46 -14.23
N PRO A 133 2.75 -15.44 -14.44
CA PRO A 133 1.99 -16.04 -13.34
C PRO A 133 2.93 -16.72 -12.33
N MET A 134 2.51 -16.77 -11.06
CA MET A 134 3.32 -17.29 -9.94
C MET A 134 3.83 -18.70 -10.17
N ARG A 135 3.07 -19.56 -10.86
CA ARG A 135 3.49 -20.94 -11.21
C ARG A 135 4.73 -21.02 -12.12
N GLU A 136 5.10 -19.92 -12.76
CA GLU A 136 6.29 -19.83 -13.63
C GLU A 136 7.50 -19.21 -12.93
N TRP A 137 7.36 -18.79 -11.68
CA TRP A 137 8.46 -18.27 -10.90
C TRP A 137 9.40 -19.42 -10.47
N GLN A 138 10.67 -19.29 -10.80
CA GLN A 138 11.68 -20.28 -10.45
C GLN A 138 12.31 -19.89 -9.11
N LEU A 139 11.91 -20.60 -8.04
CA LEU A 139 12.44 -20.37 -6.70
C LEU A 139 13.74 -21.14 -6.48
N SER A 140 14.59 -20.60 -5.63
CA SER A 140 15.86 -21.22 -5.22
C SER A 140 15.65 -22.18 -4.06
N ASP A 141 16.29 -23.33 -4.09
CA ASP A 141 16.12 -24.38 -3.07
C ASP A 141 16.51 -23.92 -1.64
N ASN A 142 17.42 -22.95 -1.52
CA ASN A 142 17.97 -22.49 -0.23
C ASN A 142 17.77 -21.01 0.06
N ALA A 143 16.85 -20.34 -0.61
CA ALA A 143 16.46 -18.98 -0.27
C ALA A 143 15.89 -18.90 1.16
N ALA A 144 16.16 -17.79 1.84
CA ALA A 144 15.60 -17.55 3.16
C ALA A 144 14.09 -17.25 3.09
N TYR A 145 13.69 -16.53 2.05
CA TYR A 145 12.32 -16.14 1.78
C TYR A 145 12.16 -15.76 0.30
N LEU A 146 10.92 -15.69 -0.14
CA LEU A 146 10.49 -15.05 -1.39
C LEU A 146 9.91 -13.68 -1.07
N HIS A 147 10.36 -12.63 -1.76
CA HIS A 147 9.81 -11.28 -1.66
C HIS A 147 9.20 -10.82 -2.97
N TYR A 148 8.01 -10.20 -2.91
CA TYR A 148 7.39 -9.55 -4.06
C TYR A 148 6.53 -8.34 -3.65
N CYS A 149 6.16 -7.52 -4.65
CA CYS A 149 5.21 -6.42 -4.51
C CYS A 149 3.90 -6.81 -5.23
N PRO A 150 2.80 -7.10 -4.53
CA PRO A 150 1.52 -7.40 -5.16
C PRO A 150 0.98 -6.28 -6.04
N ASN A 151 1.43 -5.03 -5.82
CA ASN A 151 1.04 -3.90 -6.62
C ASN A 151 2.18 -2.90 -6.79
N GLU A 152 2.56 -2.66 -8.03
CA GLU A 152 3.54 -1.67 -8.42
C GLU A 152 2.86 -0.30 -8.65
N THR A 153 2.93 0.54 -7.62
CA THR A 153 2.24 1.86 -7.57
C THR A 153 2.60 2.78 -8.74
N ILE A 154 3.83 2.68 -9.25
CA ILE A 154 4.34 3.52 -10.33
C ILE A 154 3.95 2.94 -11.68
N ASP A 155 4.13 1.64 -11.84
CA ASP A 155 3.92 0.91 -13.09
C ASP A 155 2.45 0.61 -13.36
N GLY A 156 1.61 0.64 -12.33
CA GLY A 156 0.19 0.28 -12.42
C GLY A 156 -0.04 -1.22 -12.62
N ILE A 157 0.94 -2.04 -12.29
CA ILE A 157 0.89 -3.50 -12.41
C ILE A 157 0.45 -4.10 -11.08
N ALA A 158 -0.50 -5.03 -11.14
CA ALA A 158 -0.95 -5.84 -10.01
C ALA A 158 -0.71 -7.33 -10.24
N ILE A 159 -0.43 -8.03 -9.15
CA ILE A 159 -0.32 -9.48 -9.07
C ILE A 159 -1.38 -9.93 -8.06
N ASP A 160 -2.53 -10.35 -8.58
CA ASP A 160 -3.70 -10.71 -7.77
C ASP A 160 -3.70 -12.17 -7.33
N GLU A 161 -2.72 -12.97 -7.78
CA GLU A 161 -2.60 -14.36 -7.40
C GLU A 161 -2.26 -14.49 -5.91
N THR A 162 -2.86 -15.48 -5.24
CA THR A 162 -2.51 -15.86 -3.87
C THR A 162 -1.31 -16.83 -3.93
N PRO A 163 -0.24 -16.60 -3.16
CA PRO A 163 0.92 -17.49 -3.15
C PRO A 163 0.57 -18.92 -2.73
N ASP A 164 1.09 -19.90 -3.46
CA ASP A 164 0.97 -21.33 -3.13
C ASP A 164 2.26 -22.08 -3.51
N PHE A 165 3.33 -21.81 -2.76
CA PHE A 165 4.66 -22.39 -2.98
C PHE A 165 5.01 -23.53 -2.02
N GLY A 166 4.03 -23.98 -1.22
CA GLY A 166 4.23 -24.97 -0.16
C GLY A 166 4.65 -24.36 1.18
N PRO A 167 4.58 -25.17 2.26
CA PRO A 167 4.73 -24.69 3.64
C PRO A 167 6.16 -24.26 4.00
N GLU A 168 7.17 -24.72 3.27
CA GLU A 168 8.58 -24.43 3.52
C GLU A 168 9.01 -23.06 2.99
N VAL A 169 8.22 -22.47 2.07
CA VAL A 169 8.54 -21.18 1.48
C VAL A 169 7.96 -20.05 2.33
N VAL A 170 8.83 -19.25 2.91
CA VAL A 170 8.43 -18.03 3.61
C VAL A 170 8.18 -16.93 2.60
N VAL A 171 6.92 -16.58 2.36
CA VAL A 171 6.55 -15.48 1.45
C VAL A 171 6.49 -14.17 2.19
N THR A 172 7.15 -13.14 1.68
CA THR A 172 7.10 -11.77 2.18
C THR A 172 6.56 -10.83 1.12
N ALA A 173 5.72 -9.86 1.49
CA ALA A 173 5.11 -9.00 0.50
C ALA A 173 4.90 -7.56 0.95
N ASP A 174 5.18 -6.61 0.02
CA ASP A 174 4.89 -5.18 0.17
C ASP A 174 3.45 -4.87 -0.26
N PHE A 175 2.55 -4.82 0.70
CA PHE A 175 1.16 -4.47 0.47
C PHE A 175 0.86 -2.96 0.63
N SER A 176 1.85 -2.09 0.67
CA SER A 176 1.65 -0.65 0.95
C SER A 176 0.53 -0.02 0.12
N SER A 177 0.36 -0.40 -1.14
CA SER A 177 -0.65 0.20 -2.02
C SER A 177 -1.96 -0.59 -2.14
N THR A 178 -2.06 -1.76 -1.49
CA THR A 178 -3.24 -2.64 -1.61
C THR A 178 -3.75 -3.21 -0.29
N ILE A 179 -3.03 -3.01 0.81
CA ILE A 179 -3.52 -3.47 2.12
C ILE A 179 -4.94 -2.96 2.38
N LEU A 180 -5.83 -3.80 2.89
CA LEU A 180 -7.24 -3.48 3.19
C LEU A 180 -8.09 -3.08 1.96
N SER A 181 -7.60 -3.26 0.73
CA SER A 181 -8.37 -2.94 -0.48
C SER A 181 -9.16 -4.12 -1.05
N ALA A 182 -8.78 -5.33 -0.68
CA ALA A 182 -9.41 -6.59 -1.07
C ALA A 182 -9.19 -7.65 0.02
N PRO A 183 -10.03 -8.69 0.09
CA PRO A 183 -9.80 -9.83 0.98
C PRO A 183 -8.41 -10.43 0.77
N LEU A 184 -7.76 -10.84 1.85
CA LEU A 184 -6.40 -11.35 1.87
C LEU A 184 -6.33 -12.56 2.81
N ASP A 185 -5.81 -13.68 2.30
CA ASP A 185 -5.48 -14.84 3.16
C ASP A 185 -4.09 -14.64 3.77
N VAL A 186 -4.04 -14.09 4.97
CA VAL A 186 -2.80 -13.82 5.72
C VAL A 186 -1.99 -15.10 5.94
N SER A 187 -2.63 -16.26 6.04
CA SER A 187 -1.96 -17.55 6.32
C SER A 187 -0.98 -17.99 5.22
N ARG A 188 -1.08 -17.41 4.03
CA ARG A 188 -0.20 -17.68 2.88
C ARG A 188 1.15 -16.92 2.95
N TYR A 189 1.34 -16.11 3.96
CA TYR A 189 2.51 -15.25 4.10
C TYR A 189 3.26 -15.50 5.40
N GLY A 190 4.56 -15.36 5.37
CA GLY A 190 5.38 -15.26 6.57
C GLY A 190 5.41 -13.82 7.09
N VAL A 191 5.53 -12.84 6.18
CA VAL A 191 5.51 -11.41 6.50
C VAL A 191 4.71 -10.64 5.46
N ILE A 192 3.80 -9.77 5.93
CA ILE A 192 3.13 -8.74 5.14
C ILE A 192 3.52 -7.40 5.75
N TYR A 193 3.88 -6.42 4.93
CA TYR A 193 4.08 -5.07 5.44
C TYR A 193 3.46 -4.00 4.55
N ALA A 194 3.15 -2.85 5.14
CA ALA A 194 2.52 -1.74 4.45
C ALA A 194 2.86 -0.39 5.10
N GLY A 195 3.38 0.54 4.31
CA GLY A 195 3.46 1.94 4.70
C GLY A 195 2.06 2.56 4.74
N ALA A 196 1.75 3.27 5.83
CA ALA A 196 0.38 3.75 6.09
C ALA A 196 -0.11 4.82 5.10
N GLN A 197 0.77 5.62 4.52
CA GLN A 197 0.46 6.83 3.75
C GLN A 197 -0.36 6.62 2.47
N LYS A 198 -0.76 5.41 2.16
CA LYS A 198 -1.57 5.09 0.97
C LYS A 198 -3.01 4.74 1.37
N ASN A 199 -3.23 3.60 1.99
CA ASN A 199 -4.56 3.06 2.26
C ASN A 199 -4.96 3.04 3.75
N ILE A 200 -4.01 3.21 4.66
CA ILE A 200 -4.22 2.99 6.09
C ILE A 200 -4.36 4.30 6.86
N GLY A 201 -3.56 5.32 6.51
CA GLY A 201 -3.50 6.55 7.29
C GLY A 201 -2.47 7.55 6.77
N PRO A 202 -1.92 8.42 7.62
CA PRO A 202 -0.89 9.37 7.24
C PRO A 202 0.50 8.72 7.13
N ALA A 203 1.46 9.46 6.58
CA ALA A 203 2.86 9.06 6.58
C ALA A 203 3.42 8.97 8.02
N GLY A 204 4.44 8.11 8.21
CA GLY A 204 5.17 7.96 9.45
C GLY A 204 4.95 6.62 10.15
N LEU A 205 3.84 5.94 9.89
CA LEU A 205 3.53 4.61 10.41
C LEU A 205 3.73 3.54 9.32
N THR A 206 4.14 2.36 9.76
CA THR A 206 4.23 1.14 8.95
C THR A 206 3.60 -0.01 9.71
N LEU A 207 2.75 -0.79 9.08
CA LEU A 207 2.22 -2.02 9.65
C LEU A 207 3.03 -3.22 9.16
N VAL A 208 3.31 -4.15 10.07
CA VAL A 208 3.93 -5.44 9.75
C VAL A 208 3.09 -6.53 10.39
N ILE A 209 2.67 -7.50 9.58
CA ILE A 209 2.08 -8.75 10.06
C ILE A 209 3.15 -9.80 9.90
N VAL A 210 3.60 -10.41 10.98
CA VAL A 210 4.65 -11.42 10.97
C VAL A 210 4.19 -12.69 11.65
N ARG A 211 4.45 -13.85 11.04
CA ARG A 211 4.16 -15.15 11.61
C ARG A 211 5.08 -15.42 12.81
N GLU A 212 4.53 -15.88 13.92
CA GLU A 212 5.21 -15.96 15.23
C GLU A 212 6.49 -16.82 15.20
N ASP A 213 6.52 -17.89 14.39
CA ASP A 213 7.70 -18.75 14.24
C ASP A 213 8.89 -18.08 13.55
N LEU A 214 8.71 -16.90 12.98
CA LEU A 214 9.74 -16.10 12.34
C LEU A 214 10.39 -15.08 13.27
N LEU A 215 9.86 -14.89 14.47
CA LEU A 215 10.49 -14.06 15.51
C LEU A 215 11.76 -14.73 16.06
N GLY A 216 12.64 -13.93 16.64
CA GLY A 216 13.88 -14.42 17.25
C GLY A 216 14.98 -14.80 16.27
N LYS A 217 14.86 -14.42 14.99
CA LYS A 217 15.83 -14.73 13.95
C LYS A 217 16.58 -13.50 13.43
N ALA A 218 16.41 -12.35 14.09
CA ALA A 218 17.07 -11.13 13.67
C ALA A 218 18.60 -11.29 13.70
N HIS A 219 19.27 -10.78 12.65
CA HIS A 219 20.71 -10.72 12.59
C HIS A 219 21.28 -9.84 13.73
N GLU A 220 22.42 -10.18 14.28
CA GLU A 220 23.05 -9.48 15.41
C GLU A 220 23.27 -7.98 15.17
N SER A 221 23.45 -7.57 13.91
CA SER A 221 23.57 -6.16 13.51
C SER A 221 22.20 -5.48 13.27
N CYS A 222 21.08 -6.18 13.48
CA CYS A 222 19.77 -5.58 13.34
C CYS A 222 19.57 -4.49 14.40
N PRO A 223 19.32 -3.22 14.01
CA PRO A 223 18.96 -2.21 14.99
C PRO A 223 17.69 -2.60 15.74
N SER A 224 17.67 -2.44 17.07
CA SER A 224 16.50 -2.81 17.90
C SER A 224 15.17 -2.23 17.41
N ILE A 225 15.20 -1.06 16.78
CA ILE A 225 14.02 -0.41 16.21
C ILE A 225 13.45 -1.13 14.97
N LEU A 226 14.22 -2.02 14.34
CA LEU A 226 13.81 -2.84 13.20
C LEU A 226 13.66 -4.32 13.57
N ASP A 227 14.03 -4.72 14.78
CA ASP A 227 13.91 -6.10 15.27
C ASP A 227 12.44 -6.40 15.62
N TYR A 228 11.84 -7.33 14.89
CA TYR A 228 10.44 -7.69 15.09
C TYR A 228 10.17 -8.30 16.46
N THR A 229 11.14 -8.98 17.06
CA THR A 229 11.02 -9.54 18.41
C THR A 229 11.00 -8.42 19.46
N VAL A 230 11.93 -7.48 19.35
CA VAL A 230 11.96 -6.31 20.24
C VAL A 230 10.68 -5.49 20.15
N LEU A 231 10.16 -5.30 18.93
CA LEU A 231 8.91 -4.59 18.72
C LEU A 231 7.71 -5.37 19.31
N ASN A 232 7.65 -6.68 19.10
CA ASN A 232 6.61 -7.54 19.67
C ASN A 232 6.62 -7.50 21.20
N ASP A 233 7.77 -7.67 21.82
CA ASP A 233 7.93 -7.74 23.28
C ASP A 233 7.65 -6.41 23.99
N ASN A 234 7.49 -5.33 23.23
CA ASN A 234 7.17 -3.99 23.72
C ASN A 234 5.87 -3.44 23.13
N ASP A 235 4.95 -4.27 22.63
CA ASP A 235 3.68 -3.85 22.02
C ASP A 235 3.86 -2.73 20.99
N SER A 236 4.92 -2.83 20.18
CA SER A 236 5.36 -1.81 19.20
C SER A 236 5.78 -0.46 19.82
N MET A 237 5.94 -0.39 21.13
CA MET A 237 6.30 0.82 21.90
C MET A 237 7.69 0.72 22.53
N PHE A 238 8.64 0.04 21.87
CA PHE A 238 10.04 0.00 22.29
C PHE A 238 10.61 1.41 22.48
N ASN A 239 10.28 2.31 21.56
CA ASN A 239 10.47 3.76 21.68
C ASN A 239 9.12 4.47 21.45
N THR A 240 9.09 5.79 21.57
CA THR A 240 7.88 6.57 21.28
C THR A 240 7.45 6.35 19.82
N PRO A 241 6.27 5.76 19.56
CA PRO A 241 5.78 5.53 18.23
C PRO A 241 5.24 6.82 17.61
N PRO A 242 4.91 6.86 16.30
CA PRO A 242 4.24 7.98 15.67
C PRO A 242 2.77 8.04 16.13
N THR A 243 2.54 8.51 17.37
CA THR A 243 1.26 8.41 18.10
C THR A 243 0.07 8.95 17.33
N PHE A 244 0.21 10.14 16.72
CA PHE A 244 -0.87 10.75 15.94
C PHE A 244 -1.17 9.97 14.66
N ALA A 245 -0.15 9.42 13.99
CA ALA A 245 -0.36 8.58 12.83
C ALA A 245 -1.02 7.24 13.20
N TRP A 246 -0.68 6.67 14.36
CA TRP A 246 -1.34 5.47 14.87
C TRP A 246 -2.82 5.72 15.19
N TYR A 247 -3.11 6.80 15.93
CA TYR A 247 -4.48 7.23 16.21
C TYR A 247 -5.31 7.42 14.93
N LEU A 248 -4.79 8.16 13.95
CA LEU A 248 -5.51 8.37 12.68
C LEU A 248 -5.73 7.06 11.92
N SER A 249 -4.75 6.15 11.93
CA SER A 249 -4.91 4.83 11.31
C SER A 249 -5.98 4.00 12.01
N GLY A 250 -6.06 4.05 13.34
CA GLY A 250 -7.16 3.45 14.11
C GLY A 250 -8.53 4.00 13.70
N LEU A 251 -8.64 5.32 13.49
CA LEU A 251 -9.88 5.91 12.96
C LEU A 251 -10.21 5.44 11.54
N VAL A 252 -9.20 5.24 10.69
CA VAL A 252 -9.41 4.69 9.34
C VAL A 252 -9.89 3.24 9.41
N PHE A 253 -9.38 2.43 10.32
CA PHE A 253 -9.86 1.05 10.52
C PHE A 253 -11.32 1.01 10.98
N LYS A 254 -11.68 1.85 11.94
CA LYS A 254 -13.08 2.00 12.39
C LYS A 254 -14.00 2.46 11.25
N TRP A 255 -13.55 3.45 10.48
CA TRP A 255 -14.27 3.90 9.29
C TRP A 255 -14.47 2.76 8.29
N LEU A 256 -13.44 1.97 7.99
CA LEU A 256 -13.54 0.86 7.05
C LEU A 256 -14.49 -0.24 7.55
N LYS A 257 -14.47 -0.55 8.85
CA LYS A 257 -15.45 -1.47 9.47
C LYS A 257 -16.87 -0.95 9.28
N ALA A 258 -17.10 0.35 9.49
CA ALA A 258 -18.42 0.98 9.30
C ALA A 258 -18.86 0.99 7.82
N GLN A 259 -17.95 0.94 6.84
CA GLN A 259 -18.25 0.77 5.41
C GLN A 259 -18.61 -0.69 5.05
N GLY A 260 -18.67 -1.60 5.99
CA GLY A 260 -18.94 -3.04 5.77
C GLY A 260 -17.65 -3.87 5.59
N GLY A 261 -16.50 -3.34 5.98
CA GLY A 261 -15.22 -4.02 5.99
C GLY A 261 -14.59 -4.18 4.59
N VAL A 262 -13.54 -4.99 4.54
CA VAL A 262 -12.70 -5.14 3.34
C VAL A 262 -13.47 -5.73 2.14
N ALA A 263 -14.40 -6.66 2.37
CA ALA A 263 -15.18 -7.26 1.28
C ALA A 263 -16.14 -6.26 0.60
N ALA A 264 -16.76 -5.37 1.36
CA ALA A 264 -17.58 -4.29 0.80
C ALA A 264 -16.73 -3.26 0.07
N MET A 265 -15.61 -2.87 0.68
CA MET A 265 -14.67 -1.92 0.06
C MET A 265 -14.08 -2.47 -1.23
N HIS A 266 -13.79 -3.77 -1.32
CA HIS A 266 -13.32 -4.40 -2.55
C HIS A 266 -14.28 -4.20 -3.72
N LYS A 267 -15.59 -4.36 -3.49
CA LYS A 267 -16.62 -4.12 -4.52
C LYS A 267 -16.62 -2.66 -4.98
N ILE A 268 -16.49 -1.72 -4.05
CA ILE A 268 -16.40 -0.29 -4.37
C ILE A 268 -15.14 -0.02 -5.20
N ASN A 269 -14.00 -0.60 -4.81
CA ASN A 269 -12.75 -0.46 -5.53
C ASN A 269 -12.80 -1.04 -6.96
N GLN A 270 -13.49 -2.17 -7.16
CA GLN A 270 -13.75 -2.73 -8.47
C GLN A 270 -14.56 -1.75 -9.33
N GLN A 271 -15.67 -1.23 -8.81
CA GLN A 271 -16.50 -0.25 -9.53
C GLN A 271 -15.72 1.01 -9.91
N LYS A 272 -14.89 1.55 -9.01
CA LYS A 272 -14.02 2.70 -9.31
C LYS A 272 -13.03 2.40 -10.44
N ALA A 273 -12.38 1.25 -10.40
CA ALA A 273 -11.43 0.84 -11.42
C ALA A 273 -12.12 0.61 -12.78
N GLU A 274 -13.28 -0.07 -12.78
CA GLU A 274 -14.08 -0.32 -14.00
C GLU A 274 -14.53 0.99 -14.66
N LEU A 275 -14.96 1.99 -13.88
CA LEU A 275 -15.33 3.30 -14.41
C LEU A 275 -14.15 3.98 -15.12
N LEU A 276 -12.99 4.02 -14.48
CA LEU A 276 -11.83 4.72 -15.03
C LEU A 276 -11.23 3.98 -16.22
N TYR A 277 -11.02 2.67 -16.11
CA TYR A 277 -10.55 1.85 -17.24
C TYR A 277 -11.54 1.83 -18.39
N GLY A 278 -12.84 1.89 -18.10
CA GLY A 278 -13.88 1.96 -19.13
C GLY A 278 -13.72 3.19 -20.03
N VAL A 279 -13.42 4.35 -19.48
CA VAL A 279 -13.13 5.55 -20.28
C VAL A 279 -11.85 5.40 -21.09
N ILE A 280 -10.79 4.87 -20.48
CA ILE A 280 -9.49 4.69 -21.14
C ILE A 280 -9.60 3.68 -22.31
N ASP A 281 -10.30 2.56 -22.11
CA ASP A 281 -10.36 1.48 -23.08
C ASP A 281 -11.31 1.75 -24.26
N ASN A 282 -12.28 2.66 -24.10
CA ASN A 282 -13.21 3.05 -25.15
C ASN A 282 -12.82 4.35 -25.88
N SER A 283 -11.60 4.83 -25.66
CA SER A 283 -11.07 6.06 -26.23
C SER A 283 -9.83 5.78 -27.09
N ASP A 284 -9.72 6.46 -28.23
CA ASP A 284 -8.47 6.53 -28.99
C ASP A 284 -7.53 7.64 -28.49
N PHE A 285 -8.03 8.49 -27.60
CA PHE A 285 -7.31 9.62 -27.03
C PHE A 285 -6.52 9.27 -25.77
N TYR A 286 -7.01 8.29 -24.97
CA TYR A 286 -6.34 7.79 -23.77
C TYR A 286 -5.81 6.38 -24.00
N ARG A 287 -4.71 6.05 -23.37
CA ARG A 287 -4.16 4.70 -23.40
C ARG A 287 -3.57 4.27 -22.07
N ASN A 288 -3.76 2.99 -21.75
CA ASN A 288 -3.04 2.29 -20.69
C ASN A 288 -2.29 1.11 -21.33
N ASP A 289 -1.00 0.97 -20.98
CA ASP A 289 -0.09 -0.01 -21.56
C ASP A 289 0.06 -1.30 -20.74
N VAL A 290 -0.78 -1.49 -19.70
CA VAL A 290 -0.78 -2.70 -18.87
C VAL A 290 -1.82 -3.69 -19.38
N ALA A 291 -1.45 -4.96 -19.48
CA ALA A 291 -2.38 -6.04 -19.84
C ALA A 291 -3.52 -6.13 -18.80
N GLN A 292 -4.73 -6.36 -19.26
CA GLN A 292 -5.94 -6.30 -18.42
C GLN A 292 -5.84 -7.18 -17.17
N ALA A 293 -5.25 -8.37 -17.29
CA ALA A 293 -5.07 -9.31 -16.18
C ALA A 293 -4.14 -8.78 -15.08
N ASN A 294 -3.28 -7.80 -15.39
CA ASN A 294 -2.31 -7.23 -14.45
C ASN A 294 -2.58 -5.77 -14.11
N ARG A 295 -3.74 -5.25 -14.41
CA ARG A 295 -4.09 -3.85 -14.10
C ARG A 295 -4.33 -3.62 -12.63
N SER A 296 -3.66 -2.61 -12.07
CA SER A 296 -3.91 -2.17 -10.69
C SER A 296 -5.30 -1.55 -10.54
N ARG A 297 -6.02 -1.97 -9.51
CA ARG A 297 -7.28 -1.31 -9.11
C ARG A 297 -7.05 -0.08 -8.23
N MET A 298 -5.81 0.15 -7.78
CA MET A 298 -5.46 1.25 -6.88
C MET A 298 -4.72 2.38 -7.59
N ASN A 299 -3.89 2.06 -8.59
CA ASN A 299 -3.02 3.02 -9.25
C ASN A 299 -3.14 2.85 -10.76
N VAL A 300 -3.83 3.76 -11.40
CA VAL A 300 -4.14 3.71 -12.84
C VAL A 300 -3.28 4.73 -13.59
N PRO A 301 -2.13 4.33 -14.19
CA PRO A 301 -1.40 5.17 -15.09
C PRO A 301 -2.12 5.24 -16.44
N PHE A 302 -2.09 6.40 -17.08
CA PHE A 302 -2.58 6.57 -18.44
C PHE A 302 -1.83 7.69 -19.16
N GLN A 303 -1.90 7.68 -20.47
CA GLN A 303 -1.24 8.67 -21.32
C GLN A 303 -2.25 9.22 -22.33
N LEU A 304 -2.01 10.44 -22.77
CA LEU A 304 -2.71 11.05 -23.88
C LEU A 304 -2.10 10.57 -25.21
N ALA A 305 -2.90 10.53 -26.26
CA ALA A 305 -2.42 10.25 -27.62
C ALA A 305 -1.38 11.30 -28.07
N ASP A 306 -1.61 12.57 -27.71
CA ASP A 306 -0.67 13.65 -27.92
C ASP A 306 -0.10 14.15 -26.57
N ASN A 307 1.14 13.82 -26.27
CA ASN A 307 1.83 14.22 -25.04
C ASN A 307 2.04 15.75 -24.93
N ALA A 308 1.88 16.52 -26.02
CA ALA A 308 1.92 17.98 -25.96
C ALA A 308 0.77 18.56 -25.13
N LEU A 309 -0.31 17.81 -24.99
CA LEU A 309 -1.47 18.16 -24.19
C LEU A 309 -1.32 17.84 -22.69
N ASP A 310 -0.30 17.10 -22.26
CA ASP A 310 -0.13 16.69 -20.85
C ASP A 310 -0.20 17.87 -19.89
N LYS A 311 0.47 18.99 -20.24
CA LYS A 311 0.48 20.18 -19.39
C LYS A 311 -0.90 20.81 -19.29
N VAL A 312 -1.63 20.93 -20.39
CA VAL A 312 -2.98 21.51 -20.45
C VAL A 312 -3.95 20.64 -19.64
N PHE A 313 -3.87 19.31 -19.81
CA PHE A 313 -4.67 18.36 -19.04
C PHE A 313 -4.46 18.55 -17.53
N LEU A 314 -3.21 18.65 -17.07
CA LEU A 314 -2.89 18.82 -15.65
C LEU A 314 -3.34 20.17 -15.09
N GLU A 315 -3.25 21.25 -15.87
CA GLU A 315 -3.71 22.59 -15.46
C GLU A 315 -5.23 22.66 -15.38
N GLU A 316 -5.93 22.13 -16.37
CA GLU A 316 -7.41 22.11 -16.39
C GLU A 316 -7.99 21.16 -15.35
N SER A 317 -7.41 19.96 -15.18
CA SER A 317 -7.85 19.04 -14.13
C SER A 317 -7.67 19.63 -12.74
N PHE A 318 -6.55 20.31 -12.49
CA PHE A 318 -6.32 21.00 -11.24
C PHE A 318 -7.37 22.11 -10.99
N ALA A 319 -7.68 22.90 -12.01
CA ALA A 319 -8.72 23.94 -11.93
C ALA A 319 -10.11 23.34 -11.68
N ALA A 320 -10.37 22.13 -12.18
CA ALA A 320 -11.60 21.37 -11.92
C ALA A 320 -11.63 20.69 -10.54
N GLY A 321 -10.61 20.86 -9.69
CA GLY A 321 -10.53 20.24 -8.37
C GLY A 321 -10.03 18.79 -8.38
N LEU A 322 -9.45 18.31 -9.49
CA LEU A 322 -8.88 16.98 -9.65
C LEU A 322 -7.35 17.07 -9.50
N HIS A 323 -6.86 16.88 -8.30
CA HIS A 323 -5.48 17.19 -7.93
C HIS A 323 -4.56 15.98 -8.02
N ALA A 324 -3.25 16.23 -8.23
CA ALA A 324 -2.16 15.26 -8.16
C ALA A 324 -2.22 14.13 -9.21
N LEU A 325 -2.73 14.40 -10.40
CA LEU A 325 -2.83 13.44 -11.50
C LEU A 325 -1.52 13.23 -12.28
N LYS A 326 -0.50 14.07 -12.06
CA LYS A 326 0.79 13.93 -12.77
C LYS A 326 1.42 12.57 -12.53
N GLY A 327 1.77 11.86 -13.61
CA GLY A 327 2.45 10.58 -13.59
C GLY A 327 3.86 10.68 -12.99
N HIS A 328 4.41 9.53 -12.60
CA HIS A 328 5.78 9.48 -12.10
C HIS A 328 6.78 9.75 -13.22
N ARG A 329 7.89 10.46 -12.91
CA ARG A 329 8.91 10.86 -13.89
C ARG A 329 9.48 9.71 -14.75
N VAL A 330 9.41 8.47 -14.27
CA VAL A 330 9.90 7.28 -14.97
C VAL A 330 8.91 6.81 -16.05
N VAL A 331 7.61 6.95 -15.80
CA VAL A 331 6.54 6.48 -16.71
C VAL A 331 5.98 7.63 -17.56
N GLY A 332 5.97 8.84 -17.01
CA GLY A 332 5.36 10.01 -17.67
C GLY A 332 3.84 9.99 -17.58
N GLY A 333 3.19 10.81 -18.42
CA GLY A 333 1.75 10.92 -18.54
C GLY A 333 1.06 11.26 -17.21
N MET A 334 -0.09 10.65 -16.98
CA MET A 334 -0.93 10.80 -15.80
C MET A 334 -1.00 9.53 -14.97
N ARG A 335 -1.35 9.68 -13.69
CA ARG A 335 -1.68 8.55 -12.82
C ARG A 335 -2.76 8.96 -11.83
N ALA A 336 -3.87 8.26 -11.86
CA ALA A 336 -4.92 8.38 -10.85
C ALA A 336 -4.74 7.28 -9.78
N SER A 337 -4.47 7.69 -8.53
CA SER A 337 -4.48 6.77 -7.39
C SER A 337 -5.85 6.85 -6.71
N ILE A 338 -6.59 5.74 -6.74
CA ILE A 338 -8.00 5.64 -6.34
C ILE A 338 -8.16 4.71 -5.14
N TYR A 339 -7.35 4.93 -4.10
CA TYR A 339 -7.36 4.14 -2.86
C TYR A 339 -8.74 4.11 -2.18
N ASN A 340 -8.85 3.37 -1.09
CA ASN A 340 -10.12 3.19 -0.37
C ASN A 340 -10.84 4.50 -0.05
N ALA A 341 -10.11 5.52 0.40
CA ALA A 341 -10.67 6.82 0.79
C ALA A 341 -11.14 7.69 -0.39
N MET A 342 -10.72 7.38 -1.63
CA MET A 342 -11.25 8.07 -2.81
C MET A 342 -12.70 7.62 -3.03
N PRO A 343 -13.68 8.53 -2.90
CA PRO A 343 -15.08 8.18 -3.14
C PRO A 343 -15.34 7.95 -4.64
N ILE A 344 -16.39 7.21 -4.96
CA ILE A 344 -16.78 6.93 -6.35
C ILE A 344 -17.10 8.20 -7.13
N GLU A 345 -17.61 9.23 -6.44
CA GLU A 345 -17.89 10.56 -6.98
C GLU A 345 -16.61 11.25 -7.48
N GLY A 346 -15.48 11.05 -6.81
CA GLY A 346 -14.19 11.56 -7.26
C GLY A 346 -13.74 10.91 -8.57
N VAL A 347 -13.94 9.59 -8.69
CA VAL A 347 -13.62 8.87 -9.94
C VAL A 347 -14.58 9.28 -11.06
N LYS A 348 -15.89 9.45 -10.78
CA LYS A 348 -16.85 9.98 -11.75
C LYS A 348 -16.46 11.38 -12.21
N ALA A 349 -16.11 12.28 -11.29
CA ALA A 349 -15.67 13.62 -11.67
C ALA A 349 -14.43 13.59 -12.57
N LEU A 350 -13.50 12.66 -12.36
CA LEU A 350 -12.35 12.47 -13.23
C LEU A 350 -12.77 11.93 -14.61
N THR A 351 -13.63 10.92 -14.67
CA THR A 351 -14.09 10.34 -15.93
C THR A 351 -14.91 11.33 -16.76
N ASP A 352 -15.78 12.12 -16.12
CA ASP A 352 -16.54 13.18 -16.80
C ASP A 352 -15.60 14.26 -17.35
N PHE A 353 -14.58 14.66 -16.58
CA PHE A 353 -13.55 15.58 -17.04
C PHE A 353 -12.77 15.01 -18.23
N MET A 354 -12.37 13.73 -18.18
CA MET A 354 -11.64 13.08 -19.27
C MET A 354 -12.46 13.07 -20.57
N ILE A 355 -13.75 12.71 -20.51
CA ILE A 355 -14.65 12.70 -21.67
C ILE A 355 -14.82 14.11 -22.26
N ASP A 356 -14.98 15.14 -21.40
CA ASP A 356 -15.10 16.53 -21.87
C ASP A 356 -13.78 17.03 -22.47
N PHE A 357 -12.64 16.68 -21.84
CA PHE A 357 -11.32 17.07 -22.34
C PHE A 357 -11.03 16.46 -23.72
N GLU A 358 -11.28 15.17 -23.91
CA GLU A 358 -11.19 14.50 -25.21
C GLU A 358 -12.08 15.18 -26.25
N ARG A 359 -13.35 15.49 -25.95
CA ARG A 359 -14.27 16.16 -26.86
C ARG A 359 -13.75 17.53 -27.34
N ARG A 360 -12.95 18.23 -26.51
CA ARG A 360 -12.42 19.59 -26.82
C ARG A 360 -11.06 19.57 -27.52
N HIS A 361 -10.29 18.51 -27.38
CA HIS A 361 -8.89 18.44 -27.79
C HIS A 361 -8.55 17.23 -28.67
N GLY A 362 -9.49 16.25 -28.80
CA GLY A 362 -9.35 15.04 -29.59
C GLY A 362 -9.81 15.15 -31.04
#